data_287eddb6428469932b5086b92e9c7862
#
_entry.id   287eddb6428469932b5086b92e9c7862
#
_cell.length_a   1.000
_cell.length_b   1.000
_cell.length_c   1.000
_cell.angle_alpha   90.00
_cell.angle_beta   90.00
_cell.angle_gamma   90.00
#
_symmetry.space_group_name_H-M   'P 1'
#
loop_
_entity.id
_entity.type
_entity.pdbx_description
1 polymer ?
#
loop_
_entity_poly.entity_id
_entity_poly.type
_entity_poly.pdbx_seq_one_letter_code
_entity_poly.pdbx_strand_id
1 'polypeptide(L)'
;GKAVSDIGNHWRRGLDGKASYASRHDHVVIVGWQERATKRLIETLLADRSYHARPVLLAAAVDTNPMPDAIDFVFAETLSDFDSYKRAGASRASTILIRGATDDDTLAATLAARAAAPDVHIVAHMENEDAARLIEHQIDNIEVFSSISIDMMVRAAHDPGASRLANLLFSSRTESTAFSLRV
;
A
#
# COMPACT_ATOMS: atom_id res chain seq x y z
N GLY A 1 16.13 31.02 -18.65
CA GLY A 1 14.70 30.70 -18.90
C GLY A 1 14.35 29.21 -18.97
N LYS A 2 15.09 28.36 -19.71
CA LYS A 2 14.73 26.93 -19.91
C LYS A 2 14.76 26.10 -18.61
N ALA A 3 15.81 26.23 -17.80
CA ALA A 3 15.97 25.42 -16.58
C ALA A 3 14.87 25.63 -15.54
N VAL A 4 14.37 26.86 -15.39
CA VAL A 4 13.26 27.18 -14.44
C VAL A 4 11.93 26.64 -14.98
N SER A 5 11.73 26.69 -16.31
CA SER A 5 10.57 26.09 -16.96
C SER A 5 10.52 24.57 -16.83
N ASP A 6 11.68 23.91 -16.96
CA ASP A 6 11.78 22.44 -16.86
C ASP A 6 11.55 21.95 -15.44
N ILE A 7 12.03 22.66 -14.42
CA ILE A 7 11.76 22.36 -12.99
C ILE A 7 10.27 22.52 -12.69
N GLY A 8 9.64 23.61 -13.15
CA GLY A 8 8.21 23.84 -12.94
C GLY A 8 7.33 22.78 -13.62
N ASN A 9 7.71 22.35 -14.82
CA ASN A 9 7.01 21.29 -15.55
C ASN A 9 7.18 19.90 -14.88
N HIS A 10 8.37 19.61 -14.36
CA HIS A 10 8.63 18.37 -13.63
C HIS A 10 7.81 18.32 -12.33
N TRP A 11 7.78 19.43 -11.58
CA TRP A 11 6.99 19.52 -10.33
C TRP A 11 5.50 19.36 -10.59
N ARG A 12 4.96 20.01 -11.62
CA ARG A 12 3.55 19.89 -12.03
C ARG A 12 3.19 18.46 -12.44
N ARG A 13 4.07 17.77 -13.21
CA ARG A 13 3.86 16.37 -13.59
C ARG A 13 3.82 15.44 -12.37
N GLY A 14 4.60 15.71 -11.34
CA GLY A 14 4.55 14.97 -10.08
C GLY A 14 3.24 15.18 -9.33
N LEU A 15 2.73 16.43 -9.32
CA LEU A 15 1.43 16.76 -8.69
C LEU A 15 0.26 16.11 -9.43
N ASP A 16 0.26 16.14 -10.78
CA ASP A 16 -0.82 15.61 -11.61
C ASP A 16 -0.72 14.08 -11.82
N GLY A 17 0.22 13.40 -11.16
CA GLY A 17 0.42 11.95 -11.29
C GLY A 17 0.86 11.47 -12.66
N LYS A 18 1.42 12.38 -13.49
CA LYS A 18 1.92 12.07 -14.85
C LYS A 18 3.41 11.75 -14.87
N ALA A 19 4.09 11.85 -13.75
CA ALA A 19 5.50 11.49 -13.62
C ALA A 19 5.69 9.96 -13.68
N SER A 20 6.92 9.54 -13.98
CA SER A 20 7.32 8.14 -13.95
C SER A 20 8.44 7.94 -12.93
N TYR A 21 8.27 6.94 -12.12
CA TYR A 21 9.20 6.47 -11.07
C TYR A 21 9.76 5.08 -11.40
N ALA A 22 9.70 4.66 -12.67
CA ALA A 22 10.08 3.33 -13.15
C ALA A 22 11.55 2.94 -12.83
N SER A 23 12.43 3.92 -12.65
CA SER A 23 13.83 3.69 -12.26
C SER A 23 14.05 3.57 -10.75
N ARG A 24 13.02 3.87 -9.93
CA ARG A 24 13.11 3.79 -8.47
C ARG A 24 13.15 2.34 -8.03
N HIS A 25 13.83 2.06 -6.93
CA HIS A 25 13.95 0.74 -6.32
C HIS A 25 13.84 0.84 -4.78
N ASP A 26 13.55 -0.26 -4.13
CA ASP A 26 13.46 -0.41 -2.66
C ASP A 26 12.43 0.52 -1.98
N HIS A 27 11.46 1.04 -2.74
CA HIS A 27 10.38 1.86 -2.25
C HIS A 27 9.10 1.03 -2.04
N VAL A 28 8.14 1.57 -1.32
CA VAL A 28 6.79 1.00 -1.20
C VAL A 28 5.87 1.65 -2.22
N VAL A 29 5.11 0.83 -2.95
CA VAL A 29 4.00 1.28 -3.78
C VAL A 29 2.69 1.08 -2.99
N ILE A 30 1.92 2.14 -2.83
CA ILE A 30 0.62 2.13 -2.16
C ILE A 30 -0.45 2.27 -3.23
N VAL A 31 -1.38 1.33 -3.30
CA VAL A 31 -2.42 1.28 -4.33
C VAL A 31 -3.79 1.52 -3.70
N GLY A 32 -4.48 2.52 -4.23
CA GLY A 32 -5.80 2.96 -3.77
C GLY A 32 -5.71 4.12 -2.78
N TRP A 33 -6.73 4.99 -2.83
CA TRP A 33 -6.85 6.14 -1.95
C TRP A 33 -8.18 6.14 -1.22
N GLN A 34 -8.09 6.02 0.09
CA GLN A 34 -9.17 6.27 1.04
C GLN A 34 -8.64 7.29 2.04
N GLU A 35 -9.14 8.51 1.98
CA GLU A 35 -8.54 9.68 2.65
C GLU A 35 -8.03 9.39 4.08
N ARG A 36 -8.90 8.91 4.95
CA ARG A 36 -8.53 8.64 6.36
C ARG A 36 -7.59 7.44 6.51
N ALA A 37 -7.91 6.33 5.83
CA ALA A 37 -7.19 5.07 6.02
C ALA A 37 -5.81 5.12 5.33
N THR A 38 -5.74 5.57 4.06
CA THR A 38 -4.49 5.63 3.31
C THR A 38 -3.56 6.70 3.88
N LYS A 39 -4.10 7.86 4.30
CA LYS A 39 -3.31 8.89 4.98
C LYS A 39 -2.65 8.35 6.25
N ARG A 40 -3.42 7.67 7.10
CA ARG A 40 -2.88 7.05 8.32
C ARG A 40 -1.83 5.98 8.03
N LEU A 41 -2.03 5.15 7.00
CA LEU A 41 -1.07 4.16 6.56
C LEU A 41 0.26 4.82 6.16
N ILE A 42 0.20 5.88 5.35
CA ILE A 42 1.38 6.64 4.92
C ILE A 42 2.10 7.27 6.12
N GLU A 43 1.37 7.93 7.00
CA GLU A 43 1.94 8.55 8.20
C GLU A 43 2.62 7.51 9.11
N THR A 44 2.02 6.34 9.26
CA THR A 44 2.59 5.23 10.05
C THR A 44 3.84 4.65 9.38
N LEU A 45 3.82 4.46 8.07
CA LEU A 45 4.96 3.99 7.30
C LEU A 45 6.15 4.95 7.38
N LEU A 46 5.89 6.25 7.25
CA LEU A 46 6.94 7.28 7.33
C LEU A 46 7.49 7.49 8.75
N ALA A 47 6.72 7.12 9.77
CA ALA A 47 7.19 7.14 11.16
C ALA A 47 8.07 5.94 11.52
N ASP A 48 8.09 4.90 10.71
CA ASP A 48 8.94 3.73 10.89
C ASP A 48 10.38 4.06 10.49
N ARG A 49 11.29 3.94 11.45
CA ARG A 49 12.73 4.25 11.27
C ARG A 49 13.45 3.27 10.34
N SER A 50 12.89 2.11 10.08
CA SER A 50 13.44 1.12 9.13
C SER A 50 13.15 1.49 7.68
N TYR A 51 12.21 2.42 7.45
CA TYR A 51 11.77 2.82 6.13
C TYR A 51 12.36 4.17 5.73
N HIS A 52 13.15 4.21 4.68
CA HIS A 52 13.90 5.40 4.26
C HIS A 52 13.53 5.93 2.87
N ALA A 53 12.86 5.11 2.06
CA ALA A 53 12.49 5.50 0.70
C ALA A 53 11.15 6.27 0.68
N ARG A 54 11.04 7.28 -0.19
CA ARG A 54 9.79 8.01 -0.40
C ARG A 54 8.77 7.09 -1.09
N PRO A 55 7.57 6.83 -0.51
CA PRO A 55 6.58 5.95 -1.11
C PRO A 55 5.94 6.55 -2.36
N VAL A 56 5.43 5.70 -3.24
CA VAL A 56 4.68 6.09 -4.42
C VAL A 56 3.22 5.68 -4.24
N LEU A 57 2.31 6.63 -4.28
CA LEU A 57 0.86 6.38 -4.32
C LEU A 57 0.40 6.19 -5.77
N LEU A 58 -0.29 5.09 -6.04
CA LEU A 58 -1.03 4.83 -7.27
C LEU A 58 -2.51 4.87 -6.95
N ALA A 59 -3.25 5.82 -7.51
CA ALA A 59 -4.66 5.96 -7.22
C ALA A 59 -5.47 6.49 -8.41
N ALA A 60 -6.74 6.10 -8.45
CA ALA A 60 -7.72 6.49 -9.45
C ALA A 60 -8.73 7.53 -8.92
N ALA A 61 -8.90 7.62 -7.62
CA ALA A 61 -9.95 8.44 -7.00
C ALA A 61 -9.54 9.91 -6.75
N VAL A 62 -8.31 10.29 -7.08
CA VAL A 62 -7.78 11.65 -6.87
C VAL A 62 -7.03 12.13 -8.11
N ASP A 63 -7.26 13.38 -8.51
CA ASP A 63 -6.66 13.97 -9.70
C ASP A 63 -5.29 14.61 -9.44
N THR A 64 -4.98 14.86 -8.18
CA THR A 64 -3.71 15.49 -7.76
C THR A 64 -3.14 14.79 -6.54
N ASN A 65 -1.83 14.86 -6.36
CA ASN A 65 -1.15 14.28 -5.21
C ASN A 65 -1.75 14.81 -3.90
N PRO A 66 -2.37 13.93 -3.10
CA PRO A 66 -3.03 14.35 -1.86
C PRO A 66 -2.07 14.68 -0.71
N MET A 67 -0.78 14.29 -0.82
CA MET A 67 0.24 14.51 0.19
C MET A 67 1.61 14.83 -0.46
N PRO A 68 1.74 15.94 -1.21
CA PRO A 68 2.90 16.22 -2.06
C PRO A 68 4.22 16.34 -1.32
N ASP A 69 4.19 16.68 -0.05
CA ASP A 69 5.41 16.78 0.78
C ASP A 69 5.90 15.42 1.29
N ALA A 70 5.01 14.40 1.31
CA ALA A 70 5.26 13.10 1.92
C ALA A 70 5.48 11.99 0.91
N ILE A 71 4.76 12.00 -0.22
CA ILE A 71 4.73 10.91 -1.20
C ILE A 71 4.88 11.43 -2.63
N ASP A 72 5.27 10.52 -3.52
CA ASP A 72 5.14 10.69 -4.96
C ASP A 72 3.82 10.08 -5.43
N PHE A 73 3.33 10.51 -6.59
CA PHE A 73 2.00 10.15 -7.04
C PHE A 73 1.98 9.71 -8.51
N VAL A 74 1.23 8.64 -8.78
CA VAL A 74 0.88 8.15 -10.12
C VAL A 74 -0.63 8.10 -10.21
N PHE A 75 -1.19 8.92 -11.09
CA PHE A 75 -2.60 8.82 -11.46
C PHE A 75 -2.83 7.61 -12.35
N ALA A 76 -3.87 6.83 -12.06
CA ALA A 76 -4.35 5.72 -12.86
C ALA A 76 -5.83 5.92 -13.17
N GLU A 77 -6.28 5.60 -14.37
CA GLU A 77 -7.72 5.65 -14.69
C GLU A 77 -8.49 4.57 -13.91
N THR A 78 -7.88 3.42 -13.72
CA THR A 78 -8.38 2.32 -12.88
C THR A 78 -7.24 1.70 -12.09
N LEU A 79 -7.53 1.04 -10.97
CA LEU A 79 -6.51 0.35 -10.18
C LEU A 79 -5.97 -0.92 -10.87
N SER A 80 -6.55 -1.34 -11.98
CA SER A 80 -6.08 -2.44 -12.83
C SER A 80 -5.23 -1.98 -14.02
N ASP A 81 -4.94 -0.67 -14.16
CA ASP A 81 -4.11 -0.14 -15.25
C ASP A 81 -2.64 -0.55 -15.10
N PHE A 82 -2.23 -1.53 -15.89
CA PHE A 82 -0.90 -2.13 -15.87
C PHE A 82 0.24 -1.10 -16.11
N ASP A 83 0.05 -0.13 -16.99
CA ASP A 83 1.07 0.87 -17.28
C ASP A 83 1.31 1.83 -16.11
N SER A 84 0.31 2.05 -15.28
CA SER A 84 0.45 2.82 -14.05
C SER A 84 1.36 2.13 -13.03
N TYR A 85 1.32 0.80 -12.92
CA TYR A 85 2.26 0.04 -12.08
C TYR A 85 3.70 0.14 -12.60
N LYS A 86 3.91 0.11 -13.91
CA LYS A 86 5.24 0.37 -14.49
C LYS A 86 5.74 1.77 -14.16
N ARG A 87 4.88 2.79 -14.33
CA ARG A 87 5.22 4.17 -13.97
C ARG A 87 5.52 4.34 -12.48
N ALA A 88 4.83 3.59 -11.62
CA ALA A 88 5.09 3.56 -10.19
C ALA A 88 6.37 2.81 -9.80
N GLY A 89 7.03 2.13 -10.73
CA GLY A 89 8.23 1.33 -10.46
C GLY A 89 7.93 0.04 -9.69
N ALA A 90 6.73 -0.53 -9.85
CA ALA A 90 6.23 -1.66 -9.06
C ALA A 90 7.16 -2.88 -9.08
N SER A 91 7.78 -3.21 -10.23
CA SER A 91 8.68 -4.37 -10.36
C SER A 91 9.99 -4.26 -9.56
N ARG A 92 10.32 -3.06 -9.08
CA ARG A 92 11.52 -2.77 -8.27
C ARG A 92 11.18 -2.30 -6.86
N ALA A 93 9.91 -2.30 -6.51
CA ALA A 93 9.45 -1.98 -5.17
C ALA A 93 9.87 -3.05 -4.17
N SER A 94 10.07 -2.68 -2.92
CA SER A 94 10.25 -3.63 -1.83
C SER A 94 8.94 -4.33 -1.47
N THR A 95 7.83 -3.61 -1.54
CA THR A 95 6.48 -4.10 -1.20
C THR A 95 5.42 -3.28 -1.93
N ILE A 96 4.30 -3.91 -2.26
CA ILE A 96 3.11 -3.25 -2.78
C ILE A 96 1.98 -3.42 -1.75
N LEU A 97 1.45 -2.30 -1.24
CA LEU A 97 0.33 -2.27 -0.29
C LEU A 97 -0.94 -1.90 -1.04
N ILE A 98 -1.96 -2.77 -1.00
CA ILE A 98 -3.18 -2.60 -1.80
C ILE A 98 -4.40 -2.48 -0.89
N ARG A 99 -5.18 -1.40 -1.11
CA ARG A 99 -6.49 -1.21 -0.52
C ARG A 99 -7.38 -0.44 -1.48
N GLY A 100 -8.24 -1.15 -2.21
CA GLY A 100 -9.28 -0.57 -3.05
C GLY A 100 -10.45 0.02 -2.24
N ALA A 101 -11.38 0.65 -2.92
CA ALA A 101 -12.63 1.10 -2.31
C ALA A 101 -13.56 -0.07 -1.99
N THR A 102 -13.47 -1.14 -2.76
CA THR A 102 -14.20 -2.41 -2.60
C THR A 102 -13.23 -3.59 -2.68
N ASP A 103 -13.70 -4.78 -2.31
CA ASP A 103 -12.93 -6.02 -2.46
C ASP A 103 -12.67 -6.35 -3.94
N ASP A 104 -13.61 -6.03 -4.83
CA ASP A 104 -13.44 -6.20 -6.27
C ASP A 104 -12.32 -5.31 -6.81
N ASP A 105 -12.25 -4.05 -6.36
CA ASP A 105 -11.15 -3.13 -6.70
C ASP A 105 -9.82 -3.66 -6.18
N THR A 106 -9.81 -4.20 -4.96
CA THR A 106 -8.61 -4.78 -4.34
C THR A 106 -8.15 -6.02 -5.11
N LEU A 107 -9.07 -6.89 -5.51
CA LEU A 107 -8.78 -8.07 -6.31
C LEU A 107 -8.19 -7.67 -7.67
N ALA A 108 -8.85 -6.77 -8.40
CA ALA A 108 -8.40 -6.28 -9.70
C ALA A 108 -7.00 -5.63 -9.61
N ALA A 109 -6.78 -4.80 -8.58
CA ALA A 109 -5.49 -4.19 -8.29
C ALA A 109 -4.40 -5.24 -7.98
N THR A 110 -4.74 -6.26 -7.21
CA THR A 110 -3.82 -7.35 -6.83
C THR A 110 -3.37 -8.14 -8.06
N LEU A 111 -4.28 -8.50 -8.94
CA LEU A 111 -3.96 -9.19 -10.19
C LEU A 111 -3.07 -8.34 -11.11
N ALA A 112 -3.38 -7.04 -11.25
CA ALA A 112 -2.58 -6.12 -12.04
C ALA A 112 -1.18 -5.91 -11.43
N ALA A 113 -1.09 -5.77 -10.11
CA ALA A 113 0.18 -5.65 -9.39
C ALA A 113 1.05 -6.90 -9.58
N ARG A 114 0.48 -8.11 -9.43
CA ARG A 114 1.20 -9.37 -9.64
C ARG A 114 1.68 -9.51 -11.07
N ALA A 115 0.86 -9.15 -12.06
CA ALA A 115 1.26 -9.16 -13.47
C ALA A 115 2.41 -8.19 -13.76
N ALA A 116 2.41 -7.00 -13.13
CA ALA A 116 3.45 -5.97 -13.33
C ALA A 116 4.71 -6.22 -12.50
N ALA A 117 4.61 -6.94 -11.39
CA ALA A 117 5.66 -7.20 -10.42
C ALA A 117 5.59 -8.65 -9.91
N PRO A 118 6.04 -9.64 -10.71
CA PRO A 118 5.86 -11.06 -10.43
C PRO A 118 6.46 -11.54 -9.10
N ASP A 119 7.59 -10.95 -8.69
CA ASP A 119 8.36 -11.41 -7.54
C ASP A 119 8.22 -10.51 -6.30
N VAL A 120 7.55 -9.37 -6.43
CA VAL A 120 7.41 -8.39 -5.33
C VAL A 120 6.39 -8.88 -4.32
N HIS A 121 6.70 -8.70 -3.04
CA HIS A 121 5.76 -8.98 -1.95
C HIS A 121 4.56 -8.04 -2.01
N ILE A 122 3.36 -8.61 -1.96
CA ILE A 122 2.09 -7.87 -1.97
C ILE A 122 1.41 -8.04 -0.62
N VAL A 123 0.91 -6.94 -0.08
CA VAL A 123 0.05 -6.94 1.11
C VAL A 123 -1.27 -6.28 0.71
N ALA A 124 -2.36 -6.98 0.84
CA ALA A 124 -3.68 -6.49 0.48
C ALA A 124 -4.63 -6.47 1.69
N HIS A 125 -5.61 -5.57 1.65
CA HIS A 125 -6.67 -5.53 2.65
C HIS A 125 -8.03 -5.77 1.98
N MET A 126 -8.79 -6.73 2.50
CA MET A 126 -10.14 -7.07 2.06
C MET A 126 -11.09 -7.12 3.25
N GLU A 127 -12.37 -6.82 3.01
CA GLU A 127 -13.40 -6.92 4.05
C GLU A 127 -13.93 -8.36 4.16
N ASN A 128 -13.99 -9.09 3.05
CA ASN A 128 -14.50 -10.46 2.98
C ASN A 128 -13.38 -11.47 3.26
N GLU A 129 -13.49 -12.22 4.37
CA GLU A 129 -12.48 -13.21 4.79
C GLU A 129 -12.36 -14.40 3.84
N ASP A 130 -13.45 -14.85 3.23
CA ASP A 130 -13.43 -15.99 2.30
C ASP A 130 -12.72 -15.59 1.00
N ALA A 131 -12.96 -14.37 0.51
CA ALA A 131 -12.25 -13.83 -0.64
C ALA A 131 -10.76 -13.63 -0.33
N ALA A 132 -10.42 -13.14 0.86
CA ALA A 132 -9.04 -12.98 1.32
C ALA A 132 -8.29 -14.33 1.31
N ARG A 133 -8.85 -15.37 1.92
CA ARG A 133 -8.28 -16.73 1.93
C ARG A 133 -8.11 -17.30 0.52
N LEU A 134 -9.11 -17.09 -0.36
CA LEU A 134 -9.03 -17.57 -1.73
C LEU A 134 -7.85 -16.96 -2.48
N ILE A 135 -7.64 -15.66 -2.33
CA ILE A 135 -6.53 -14.94 -2.97
C ILE A 135 -5.18 -15.39 -2.44
N GLU A 136 -5.03 -15.56 -1.13
CA GLU A 136 -3.79 -16.07 -0.52
C GLU A 136 -3.43 -17.47 -1.02
N HIS A 137 -4.41 -18.32 -1.31
CA HIS A 137 -4.17 -19.65 -1.86
C HIS A 137 -3.86 -19.66 -3.36
N GLN A 138 -4.24 -18.63 -4.11
CA GLN A 138 -4.12 -18.60 -5.58
C GLN A 138 -2.94 -17.74 -6.06
N ILE A 139 -2.45 -16.84 -5.23
CA ILE A 139 -1.39 -15.89 -5.60
C ILE A 139 -0.20 -16.08 -4.67
N ASP A 140 0.95 -16.38 -5.24
CA ASP A 140 2.20 -16.53 -4.48
C ASP A 140 2.71 -15.17 -3.95
N ASN A 141 3.42 -15.22 -2.81
CA ASN A 141 4.07 -14.08 -2.19
C ASN A 141 3.12 -12.89 -1.90
N ILE A 142 1.93 -13.23 -1.38
CA ILE A 142 0.92 -12.27 -0.94
C ILE A 142 0.52 -12.55 0.51
N GLU A 143 0.22 -11.48 1.24
CA GLU A 143 -0.48 -11.53 2.53
C GLU A 143 -1.77 -10.72 2.43
N VAL A 144 -2.90 -11.27 2.85
CA VAL A 144 -4.18 -10.59 2.82
C VAL A 144 -4.73 -10.41 4.24
N PHE A 145 -4.88 -9.17 4.65
CA PHE A 145 -5.51 -8.81 5.90
C PHE A 145 -7.00 -8.61 5.67
N SER A 146 -7.84 -9.30 6.43
CA SER A 146 -9.25 -9.00 6.56
C SER A 146 -9.52 -8.13 7.78
N SER A 147 -10.66 -7.43 7.80
CA SER A 147 -11.09 -6.65 8.96
C SER A 147 -11.11 -7.53 10.20
N ILE A 148 -10.64 -6.98 11.32
CA ILE A 148 -10.52 -7.70 12.61
C ILE A 148 -11.83 -8.42 12.88
N SER A 149 -11.79 -9.73 12.82
CA SER A 149 -12.95 -10.58 12.72
C SER A 149 -13.82 -10.51 13.99
N ILE A 150 -15.08 -10.82 13.81
CA ILE A 150 -16.06 -11.08 14.87
C ILE A 150 -15.45 -12.01 15.94
N ASP A 151 -14.58 -12.95 15.55
CA ASP A 151 -13.86 -13.85 16.46
C ASP A 151 -12.95 -13.12 17.44
N MET A 152 -12.28 -12.04 17.04
CA MET A 152 -11.51 -11.21 17.97
C MET A 152 -12.42 -10.41 18.91
N MET A 153 -13.56 -9.97 18.44
CA MET A 153 -14.57 -9.31 19.30
C MET A 153 -15.13 -10.30 20.33
N VAL A 154 -15.43 -11.53 19.91
CA VAL A 154 -15.90 -12.60 20.80
C VAL A 154 -14.82 -12.98 21.79
N ARG A 155 -13.57 -13.13 21.36
CA ARG A 155 -12.43 -13.38 22.28
C ARG A 155 -12.23 -12.25 23.28
N ALA A 156 -12.31 -10.99 22.83
CA ALA A 156 -12.19 -9.84 23.73
C ALA A 156 -13.35 -9.76 24.74
N ALA A 157 -14.53 -10.27 24.39
CA ALA A 157 -15.67 -10.36 25.31
C ALA A 157 -15.49 -11.45 26.36
N HIS A 158 -14.80 -12.56 26.03
CA HIS A 158 -14.51 -13.65 26.95
C HIS A 158 -13.22 -13.43 27.77
N ASP A 159 -12.26 -12.71 27.23
CA ASP A 159 -10.96 -12.42 27.87
C ASP A 159 -10.68 -10.89 27.80
N PRO A 160 -11.13 -10.13 28.82
CA PRO A 160 -10.89 -8.70 28.89
C PRO A 160 -9.38 -8.41 28.96
N GLY A 161 -8.80 -7.93 27.86
CA GLY A 161 -7.37 -7.66 27.74
C GLY A 161 -6.72 -8.27 26.50
N ALA A 162 -7.35 -9.25 25.87
CA ALA A 162 -6.84 -9.87 24.63
C ALA A 162 -6.63 -8.84 23.50
N SER A 163 -7.52 -7.85 23.38
CA SER A 163 -7.38 -6.75 22.43
C SER A 163 -6.19 -5.82 22.75
N ARG A 164 -5.84 -5.66 24.04
CA ARG A 164 -4.66 -4.88 24.47
C ARG A 164 -3.36 -5.58 24.07
N LEU A 165 -3.31 -6.90 24.24
CA LEU A 165 -2.15 -7.71 23.86
C LEU A 165 -1.95 -7.70 22.35
N ALA A 166 -3.03 -7.88 21.57
CA ALA A 166 -3.00 -7.78 20.12
C ALA A 166 -2.51 -6.39 19.65
N ASN A 167 -3.04 -5.31 20.22
CA ASN A 167 -2.60 -3.96 19.92
C ASN A 167 -1.13 -3.70 20.28
N LEU A 168 -0.61 -4.30 21.36
CA LEU A 168 0.80 -4.21 21.72
C LEU A 168 1.69 -4.97 20.74
N LEU A 169 1.26 -6.15 20.29
CA LEU A 169 2.00 -6.98 19.33
C LEU A 169 2.04 -6.39 17.92
N PHE A 170 0.96 -5.70 17.52
CA PHE A 170 0.83 -5.11 16.16
C PHE A 170 1.13 -3.60 16.10
N SER A 171 1.46 -2.97 17.25
CA SER A 171 1.80 -1.55 17.29
C SER A 171 3.26 -1.34 16.91
N SER A 172 3.51 -0.74 15.76
CA SER A 172 4.85 -0.31 15.32
C SER A 172 5.46 0.81 16.18
N ARG A 173 4.70 1.32 17.17
CA ARG A 173 5.13 2.41 18.09
C ARG A 173 5.79 1.94 19.37
N THR A 174 5.75 0.66 19.68
CA THR A 174 6.40 0.05 20.85
C THR A 174 7.67 -0.66 20.42
N GLU A 175 8.75 -0.53 21.21
CA GLU A 175 10.07 -1.15 20.96
C GLU A 175 10.06 -2.69 20.96
N SER A 176 8.93 -3.34 21.22
CA SER A 176 8.75 -4.78 21.15
C SER A 176 8.27 -5.20 19.77
N THR A 177 9.21 -5.40 18.87
CA THR A 177 8.96 -6.03 17.57
C THR A 177 8.86 -7.55 17.74
N ALA A 178 7.76 -8.15 17.26
CA ALA A 178 7.70 -9.59 17.08
C ALA A 178 8.64 -9.96 15.90
N PHE A 179 9.67 -10.78 16.18
CA PHE A 179 10.60 -11.24 15.15
C PHE A 179 10.03 -12.48 14.47
N SER A 180 9.96 -12.47 13.15
CA SER A 180 9.71 -13.66 12.33
C SER A 180 11.03 -14.42 12.17
N LEU A 181 11.12 -15.62 12.74
CA LEU A 181 12.21 -16.56 12.46
C LEU A 181 11.83 -17.35 11.20
N ARG A 182 12.59 -17.17 10.12
CA ARG A 182 12.56 -18.13 9.00
C ARG A 182 13.25 -19.41 9.47
N VAL A 183 12.49 -20.49 9.51
CA VAL A 183 13.00 -21.86 9.66
C VAL A 183 13.36 -22.40 8.30
#